data_6cb95ccde61414012668407d9f33d7f1
#
_entry.id   6cb95ccde61414012668407d9f33d7f1
#
_cell.length_a   1.000
_cell.length_b   1.000
_cell.length_c   1.000
_cell.angle_alpha   90.00
_cell.angle_beta   90.00
_cell.angle_gamma   90.00
#
_symmetry.space_group_name_H-M   'P 1'
#
loop_
_entity.id
_entity.type
_entity.pdbx_description
1 polymer ?
#
loop_
_entity_poly.entity_id
_entity_poly.type
_entity_poly.pdbx_seq_one_letter_code
_entity_poly.pdbx_strand_id
1 'polypeptide(L)'
;MKRKLNIKSIMFLFVLSLFGSFFFQVPAQSENLELDSLKANFPPGERYFSLGKRDPFVPLVGPNKKGFKKVSRQPSPSKKKRLIKLDKPSKMPLIPMKVYEKVKEEYPKMVDRLNEFASIFNDESALRKLSKKKYKKKVSRYRSLLSEVLGMQEKMFIRTELQTDFNKIKFVGTLRKKGTAVALVQTEGKRGHTVKVGTLIGPNLGIVKTVDEKKIVILERYRNYLGEILSRPRNIEFRKNPLQG
;
A
#
# COMPACT_ATOMS: atom_id res chain seq x y z
N MET A 1 47.22 -29.72 22.22
CA MET A 1 46.63 -28.61 21.41
C MET A 1 45.64 -27.82 22.29
N LYS A 2 46.03 -26.66 22.81
CA LYS A 2 45.19 -25.80 23.66
C LYS A 2 44.47 -24.82 22.76
N ARG A 3 43.12 -24.92 22.63
CA ARG A 3 42.28 -23.96 21.90
C ARG A 3 42.12 -22.69 22.75
N LYS A 4 42.66 -21.55 22.27
CA LYS A 4 42.43 -20.24 22.87
C LYS A 4 41.00 -19.82 22.58
N LEU A 5 40.17 -19.74 23.64
CA LEU A 5 38.83 -19.15 23.54
C LEU A 5 38.96 -17.63 23.32
N ASN A 6 38.26 -17.14 22.35
CA ASN A 6 38.30 -15.75 21.93
C ASN A 6 37.34 -14.92 22.81
N ILE A 7 37.91 -14.18 23.76
CA ILE A 7 37.22 -13.40 24.80
C ILE A 7 36.26 -12.33 24.22
N LYS A 8 36.45 -11.97 22.97
CA LYS A 8 35.56 -10.99 22.29
C LYS A 8 34.15 -11.51 21.99
N SER A 9 33.94 -12.83 21.97
CA SER A 9 32.62 -13.43 21.70
C SER A 9 31.72 -13.53 22.94
N ILE A 10 32.28 -13.44 24.13
CA ILE A 10 31.53 -13.54 25.40
C ILE A 10 30.96 -12.18 25.83
N MET A 11 31.60 -11.07 25.42
CA MET A 11 31.12 -9.73 25.76
C MET A 11 29.87 -9.28 24.93
N PHE A 12 29.60 -9.94 23.81
CA PHE A 12 28.43 -9.59 22.98
C PHE A 12 27.11 -10.21 23.47
N LEU A 13 27.18 -11.24 24.29
CA LEU A 13 26.01 -11.93 24.85
C LEU A 13 25.48 -11.29 26.13
N PHE A 14 26.29 -10.46 26.81
CA PHE A 14 25.87 -9.81 28.06
C PHE A 14 25.20 -8.45 27.90
N VAL A 15 25.29 -7.82 26.73
CA VAL A 15 24.65 -6.51 26.45
C VAL A 15 23.19 -6.64 25.98
N LEU A 16 22.76 -7.86 25.61
CA LEU A 16 21.40 -8.08 25.11
C LEU A 16 20.35 -8.40 26.20
N SER A 17 20.76 -8.55 27.47
CA SER A 17 19.85 -8.89 28.57
C SER A 17 19.40 -7.72 29.44
N LEU A 18 19.79 -6.48 29.14
CA LEU A 18 19.47 -5.30 29.94
C LEU A 18 18.43 -4.33 29.31
N PHE A 19 17.86 -4.69 28.14
CA PHE A 19 16.82 -3.86 27.49
C PHE A 19 15.43 -4.51 27.47
N GLY A 20 15.16 -5.36 28.43
CA GLY A 20 13.81 -5.92 28.62
C GLY A 20 13.16 -5.35 29.85
N SER A 21 12.35 -4.32 29.76
CA SER A 21 11.24 -3.94 30.63
C SER A 21 11.12 -2.43 30.81
N PHE A 22 10.76 -1.72 29.75
CA PHE A 22 10.07 -0.44 29.91
C PHE A 22 8.70 -0.59 29.25
N PHE A 23 7.78 -1.18 29.99
CA PHE A 23 6.36 -1.00 29.74
C PHE A 23 6.01 0.46 30.03
N PHE A 24 5.93 1.26 28.96
CA PHE A 24 5.25 2.54 29.04
C PHE A 24 3.76 2.25 29.15
N GLN A 25 3.29 2.25 30.39
CA GLN A 25 1.88 2.34 30.72
C GLN A 25 1.46 3.77 30.43
N VAL A 26 0.88 4.00 29.26
CA VAL A 26 0.18 5.25 28.93
C VAL A 26 -1.14 5.21 29.68
N PRO A 27 -1.40 6.10 30.64
CA PRO A 27 -2.72 6.22 31.23
C PRO A 27 -3.66 6.75 30.14
N ALA A 28 -4.70 5.98 29.84
CA ALA A 28 -5.84 6.44 29.07
C ALA A 28 -6.57 7.50 29.92
N GLN A 29 -6.16 8.75 29.83
CA GLN A 29 -7.00 9.86 30.23
C GLN A 29 -8.04 10.05 29.12
N SER A 30 -9.22 9.54 29.39
CA SER A 30 -10.44 9.98 28.73
C SER A 30 -10.67 11.43 29.15
N GLU A 31 -10.16 12.36 28.39
CA GLU A 31 -10.63 13.75 28.45
C GLU A 31 -12.06 13.74 27.91
N ASN A 32 -13.00 13.58 28.83
CA ASN A 32 -14.33 14.12 28.68
C ASN A 32 -14.16 15.65 28.62
N LEU A 33 -13.95 16.16 27.42
CA LEU A 33 -14.08 17.58 27.13
C LEU A 33 -15.52 17.92 27.43
N GLU A 34 -15.70 18.51 28.61
CA GLU A 34 -16.95 19.12 29.07
C GLU A 34 -17.44 20.10 28.01
N LEU A 35 -18.39 19.63 27.19
CA LEU A 35 -19.12 20.46 26.23
C LEU A 35 -19.94 21.57 26.93
N ASP A 36 -20.01 21.56 28.25
CA ASP A 36 -20.74 22.53 29.04
C ASP A 36 -19.97 23.82 29.36
N SER A 37 -18.62 23.82 29.21
CA SER A 37 -17.83 25.03 29.42
C SER A 37 -17.95 26.07 28.30
N LEU A 38 -18.48 25.70 27.15
CA LEU A 38 -18.71 26.60 26.01
C LEU A 38 -20.07 27.33 26.08
N LYS A 39 -20.92 27.01 27.06
CA LYS A 39 -22.22 27.70 27.26
C LYS A 39 -22.14 28.91 28.20
N ALA A 40 -21.02 29.12 28.82
CA ALA A 40 -20.87 30.23 29.78
C ALA A 40 -20.29 31.45 29.09
N ASN A 41 -21.00 32.58 29.27
CA ASN A 41 -20.57 33.95 29.07
C ASN A 41 -20.90 34.64 27.75
N PHE A 42 -22.14 34.45 27.26
CA PHE A 42 -22.73 35.53 26.48
C PHE A 42 -23.68 36.37 27.39
N PRO A 43 -23.50 37.68 27.50
CA PRO A 43 -24.41 38.53 28.24
C PRO A 43 -25.82 38.42 27.65
N PRO A 44 -26.90 38.46 28.48
CA PRO A 44 -28.27 38.16 28.05
C PRO A 44 -28.89 39.17 27.08
N GLY A 45 -28.13 40.01 26.40
CA GLY A 45 -28.59 40.95 25.37
C GLY A 45 -28.10 40.66 23.95
N GLU A 46 -27.11 39.79 23.76
CA GLU A 46 -26.46 39.62 22.46
C GLU A 46 -26.95 38.42 21.62
N ARG A 47 -28.10 37.84 21.99
CA ARG A 47 -28.65 36.66 21.29
C ARG A 47 -29.30 36.93 19.92
N TYR A 48 -29.27 38.16 19.46
CA TYR A 48 -29.86 38.55 18.18
C TYR A 48 -28.81 39.11 17.20
N PHE A 49 -27.79 38.36 16.93
CA PHE A 49 -27.10 38.56 15.67
C PHE A 49 -27.93 37.84 14.59
N SER A 50 -28.84 38.52 13.99
CA SER A 50 -29.47 38.11 12.76
C SER A 50 -28.39 38.12 11.65
N LEU A 51 -27.63 37.04 11.54
CA LEU A 51 -26.70 36.84 10.43
C LEU A 51 -27.45 37.02 9.10
N GLY A 52 -27.35 38.21 8.52
CA GLY A 52 -27.82 38.50 7.16
C GLY A 52 -29.30 38.76 7.01
N LYS A 53 -30.10 38.87 8.06
CA LYS A 53 -31.49 39.35 7.90
C LYS A 53 -31.51 40.87 8.05
N ARG A 54 -31.95 41.53 6.97
CA ARG A 54 -32.13 42.96 6.86
C ARG A 54 -33.09 43.42 7.94
N ASP A 55 -32.74 44.49 8.67
CA ASP A 55 -33.66 45.12 9.60
C ASP A 55 -34.93 45.56 8.84
N PRO A 56 -36.13 45.06 9.22
CA PRO A 56 -37.37 45.36 8.52
C PRO A 56 -37.79 46.81 8.64
N PHE A 57 -37.19 47.58 9.58
CA PHE A 57 -37.52 48.99 9.82
C PHE A 57 -36.58 49.96 9.10
N VAL A 58 -35.56 49.50 8.40
CA VAL A 58 -34.71 50.38 7.61
C VAL A 58 -35.40 50.67 6.26
N PRO A 59 -35.80 51.90 5.98
CA PRO A 59 -36.48 52.23 4.72
C PRO A 59 -35.62 51.91 3.51
N LEU A 60 -36.22 51.23 2.55
CA LEU A 60 -35.56 50.78 1.29
C LEU A 60 -35.12 51.93 0.39
N VAL A 61 -35.66 53.12 0.65
CA VAL A 61 -35.38 54.30 -0.18
C VAL A 61 -34.95 55.42 0.79
N GLY A 62 -33.67 55.69 0.82
CA GLY A 62 -33.14 56.88 1.48
C GLY A 62 -33.48 58.13 0.66
N PRO A 63 -33.56 59.31 1.29
CA PRO A 63 -33.82 60.57 0.57
C PRO A 63 -32.76 60.77 -0.51
N ASN A 64 -33.26 61.06 -1.73
CA ASN A 64 -32.50 61.25 -2.93
C ASN A 64 -31.38 62.28 -2.76
N LYS A 65 -30.20 61.88 -2.32
CA LYS A 65 -29.00 62.71 -2.31
C LYS A 65 -28.27 62.47 -3.65
N LYS A 66 -28.36 63.46 -4.53
CA LYS A 66 -27.56 63.57 -5.75
C LYS A 66 -26.08 63.40 -5.34
N GLY A 67 -25.50 62.31 -5.77
CA GLY A 67 -24.08 62.04 -5.55
C GLY A 67 -23.80 60.61 -5.16
N PHE A 68 -24.22 59.62 -6.02
CA PHE A 68 -23.61 58.32 -5.91
C PHE A 68 -22.14 58.41 -6.32
N LYS A 69 -21.23 58.59 -5.35
CA LYS A 69 -19.84 58.26 -5.53
C LYS A 69 -19.84 56.79 -5.94
N LYS A 70 -19.27 56.51 -7.14
CA LYS A 70 -19.00 55.13 -7.57
C LYS A 70 -18.36 54.39 -6.40
N VAL A 71 -19.15 53.56 -5.74
CA VAL A 71 -18.61 52.61 -4.77
C VAL A 71 -17.61 51.81 -5.58
N SER A 72 -16.32 52.02 -5.28
CA SER A 72 -15.26 51.21 -5.82
C SER A 72 -15.67 49.74 -5.57
N ARG A 73 -15.92 49.03 -6.68
CA ARG A 73 -16.21 47.59 -6.58
C ARG A 73 -15.11 46.99 -5.69
N GLN A 74 -15.45 46.65 -4.46
CA GLN A 74 -14.55 45.82 -3.67
C GLN A 74 -14.13 44.67 -4.56
N PRO A 75 -12.84 44.38 -4.66
CA PRO A 75 -12.37 43.27 -5.44
C PRO A 75 -13.17 42.04 -4.98
N SER A 76 -13.94 41.47 -5.87
CA SER A 76 -14.73 40.26 -5.60
C SER A 76 -13.80 39.28 -4.91
N PRO A 77 -14.22 38.66 -3.77
CA PRO A 77 -13.35 37.76 -3.04
C PRO A 77 -12.75 36.79 -4.04
N SER A 78 -11.43 36.86 -4.17
CA SER A 78 -10.67 36.09 -5.15
C SER A 78 -11.23 34.68 -5.11
N LYS A 79 -11.78 34.20 -6.22
CA LYS A 79 -12.34 32.84 -6.34
C LYS A 79 -11.29 31.91 -5.77
N LYS A 80 -11.43 31.54 -4.48
CA LYS A 80 -10.54 30.57 -3.85
C LYS A 80 -10.56 29.39 -4.78
N LYS A 81 -9.46 29.16 -5.52
CA LYS A 81 -9.32 28.01 -6.42
C LYS A 81 -9.70 26.81 -5.60
N ARG A 82 -10.89 26.24 -5.87
CA ARG A 82 -11.30 24.99 -5.23
C ARG A 82 -10.21 24.00 -5.53
N LEU A 83 -9.44 23.64 -4.50
CA LEU A 83 -8.41 22.61 -4.60
C LEU A 83 -9.13 21.35 -5.05
N ILE A 84 -8.87 20.94 -6.29
CA ILE A 84 -9.47 19.73 -6.84
C ILE A 84 -8.87 18.58 -6.03
N LYS A 85 -9.70 17.86 -5.28
CA LYS A 85 -9.26 16.64 -4.61
C LYS A 85 -8.89 15.63 -5.70
N LEU A 86 -7.61 15.38 -5.86
CA LEU A 86 -7.11 14.33 -6.75
C LEU A 86 -7.18 13.01 -6.01
N ASP A 87 -7.95 12.08 -6.52
CA ASP A 87 -8.05 10.74 -5.95
C ASP A 87 -6.80 9.93 -6.25
N LYS A 88 -6.47 8.99 -5.35
CA LYS A 88 -5.38 8.05 -5.57
C LYS A 88 -5.65 7.24 -6.85
N PRO A 89 -4.63 6.93 -7.66
CA PRO A 89 -4.82 6.20 -8.90
C PRO A 89 -5.39 4.80 -8.61
N SER A 90 -6.56 4.50 -9.19
CA SER A 90 -7.18 3.18 -9.09
C SER A 90 -6.55 2.19 -10.07
N LYS A 91 -6.60 0.89 -9.73
CA LYS A 91 -6.22 -0.23 -10.62
C LYS A 91 -4.80 -0.13 -11.21
N MET A 92 -3.82 0.17 -10.35
CA MET A 92 -2.42 0.09 -10.74
C MET A 92 -1.94 -1.38 -10.70
N PRO A 93 -1.15 -1.82 -11.70
CA PRO A 93 -0.52 -3.13 -11.66
C PRO A 93 0.34 -3.30 -10.40
N LEU A 94 0.41 -4.53 -9.91
CA LEU A 94 1.26 -4.91 -8.79
C LEU A 94 2.56 -5.50 -9.32
N ILE A 95 3.67 -5.20 -8.68
CA ILE A 95 4.98 -5.77 -9.03
C ILE A 95 5.19 -7.01 -8.16
N PRO A 96 5.41 -8.22 -8.74
CA PRO A 96 5.81 -9.38 -7.95
C PRO A 96 7.09 -9.09 -7.17
N MET A 97 7.12 -9.46 -5.89
CA MET A 97 8.22 -9.08 -5.00
C MET A 97 9.57 -9.62 -5.48
N LYS A 98 9.60 -10.82 -6.06
CA LYS A 98 10.81 -11.40 -6.64
C LYS A 98 11.36 -10.57 -7.81
N VAL A 99 10.48 -10.04 -8.65
CA VAL A 99 10.87 -9.13 -9.73
C VAL A 99 11.44 -7.84 -9.15
N TYR A 100 10.77 -7.27 -8.14
CA TYR A 100 11.24 -6.04 -7.49
C TYR A 100 12.62 -6.22 -6.83
N GLU A 101 12.84 -7.33 -6.10
CA GLU A 101 14.13 -7.67 -5.49
C GLU A 101 15.25 -7.72 -6.55
N LYS A 102 15.00 -8.41 -7.67
CA LYS A 102 15.96 -8.55 -8.76
C LYS A 102 16.24 -7.22 -9.47
N VAL A 103 15.18 -6.42 -9.74
CA VAL A 103 15.33 -5.07 -10.30
C VAL A 103 16.14 -4.17 -9.35
N LYS A 104 15.98 -4.34 -8.04
CA LYS A 104 16.75 -3.58 -7.05
C LYS A 104 18.24 -3.90 -7.10
N GLU A 105 18.61 -5.14 -7.36
CA GLU A 105 20.00 -5.57 -7.50
C GLU A 105 20.63 -5.07 -8.81
N GLU A 106 19.93 -5.25 -9.93
CA GLU A 106 20.50 -4.99 -11.27
C GLU A 106 20.25 -3.55 -11.76
N TYR A 107 19.14 -2.92 -11.36
CA TYR A 107 18.71 -1.60 -11.85
C TYR A 107 18.30 -0.64 -10.73
N PRO A 108 19.20 -0.26 -9.81
CA PRO A 108 18.86 0.56 -8.64
C PRO A 108 18.22 1.90 -9.01
N LYS A 109 18.65 2.54 -10.09
CA LYS A 109 18.05 3.81 -10.58
C LYS A 109 16.57 3.69 -10.93
N MET A 110 16.12 2.50 -11.35
CA MET A 110 14.71 2.26 -11.64
C MET A 110 13.90 2.16 -10.35
N VAL A 111 14.46 1.56 -9.33
CA VAL A 111 13.85 1.49 -8.00
C VAL A 111 13.75 2.86 -7.37
N ASP A 112 14.75 3.71 -7.53
CA ASP A 112 14.70 5.11 -7.05
C ASP A 112 13.54 5.87 -7.69
N ARG A 113 13.34 5.70 -8.99
CA ARG A 113 12.17 6.27 -9.70
C ARG A 113 10.83 5.71 -9.18
N LEU A 114 10.75 4.40 -8.89
CA LEU A 114 9.55 3.80 -8.28
C LEU A 114 9.27 4.39 -6.90
N ASN A 115 10.31 4.61 -6.09
CA ASN A 115 10.21 5.19 -4.77
C ASN A 115 9.84 6.68 -4.82
N GLU A 116 10.37 7.44 -5.78
CA GLU A 116 9.96 8.83 -6.04
C GLU A 116 8.47 8.92 -6.32
N PHE A 117 7.93 8.06 -7.19
CA PHE A 117 6.50 8.03 -7.45
C PHE A 117 5.70 7.62 -6.21
N ALA A 118 6.15 6.63 -5.45
CA ALA A 118 5.50 6.22 -4.21
C ALA A 118 5.42 7.37 -3.20
N SER A 119 6.49 8.14 -3.02
CA SER A 119 6.51 9.30 -2.12
C SER A 119 5.47 10.36 -2.54
N ILE A 120 5.36 10.64 -3.84
CA ILE A 120 4.39 11.62 -4.37
C ILE A 120 2.95 11.17 -4.14
N PHE A 121 2.65 9.87 -4.32
CA PHE A 121 1.28 9.34 -4.14
C PHE A 121 0.90 9.14 -2.66
N ASN A 122 1.88 9.03 -1.76
CA ASN A 122 1.65 8.97 -0.33
C ASN A 122 1.43 10.36 0.30
N ASP A 123 2.01 11.41 -0.28
CA ASP A 123 1.86 12.79 0.22
C ASP A 123 0.61 13.46 -0.37
N GLU A 124 -0.47 13.50 0.43
CA GLU A 124 -1.69 14.19 0.03
C GLU A 124 -1.46 15.68 -0.23
N SER A 125 -0.54 16.32 0.48
CA SER A 125 -0.25 17.75 0.32
C SER A 125 0.40 18.01 -1.03
N ALA A 126 1.32 17.15 -1.46
CA ALA A 126 1.94 17.19 -2.78
C ALA A 126 0.91 16.94 -3.89
N LEU A 127 -0.02 15.99 -3.69
CA LEU A 127 -1.10 15.72 -4.65
C LEU A 127 -2.03 16.92 -4.82
N ARG A 128 -2.41 17.59 -3.73
CA ARG A 128 -3.28 18.79 -3.78
C ARG A 128 -2.64 19.98 -4.52
N LYS A 129 -1.32 20.08 -4.53
CA LYS A 129 -0.57 21.12 -5.26
C LYS A 129 -0.46 20.84 -6.75
N LEU A 130 -0.75 19.60 -7.21
CA LEU A 130 -0.66 19.23 -8.61
C LEU A 130 -1.91 19.68 -9.40
N SER A 131 -1.69 20.24 -10.59
CA SER A 131 -2.78 20.43 -11.54
C SER A 131 -3.23 19.07 -12.11
N LYS A 132 -4.50 18.96 -12.53
CA LYS A 132 -5.06 17.74 -13.15
C LYS A 132 -4.19 17.22 -14.33
N LYS A 133 -3.64 18.14 -15.13
CA LYS A 133 -2.76 17.80 -16.27
C LYS A 133 -1.44 17.19 -15.78
N LYS A 134 -0.79 17.81 -14.78
CA LYS A 134 0.47 17.30 -14.19
C LYS A 134 0.25 15.94 -13.52
N TYR A 135 -0.87 15.75 -12.80
CA TYR A 135 -1.24 14.49 -12.18
C TYR A 135 -1.39 13.37 -13.23
N LYS A 136 -2.21 13.59 -14.28
CA LYS A 136 -2.36 12.61 -15.37
C LYS A 136 -1.02 12.22 -15.99
N LYS A 137 -0.14 13.21 -16.23
CA LYS A 137 1.22 12.96 -16.77
C LYS A 137 2.07 12.10 -15.81
N LYS A 138 2.01 12.34 -14.48
CA LYS A 138 2.72 11.51 -13.50
C LYS A 138 2.19 10.07 -13.47
N VAL A 139 0.87 9.90 -13.45
CA VAL A 139 0.23 8.57 -13.49
C VAL A 139 0.62 7.81 -14.76
N SER A 140 0.61 8.47 -15.92
CA SER A 140 1.03 7.85 -17.20
C SER A 140 2.49 7.43 -17.16
N ARG A 141 3.39 8.28 -16.69
CA ARG A 141 4.82 7.95 -16.55
C ARG A 141 5.05 6.78 -15.59
N TYR A 142 4.32 6.74 -14.49
CA TYR A 142 4.41 5.62 -13.56
C TYR A 142 3.93 4.31 -14.19
N ARG A 143 2.82 4.34 -14.95
CA ARG A 143 2.35 3.15 -15.71
C ARG A 143 3.37 2.66 -16.71
N SER A 144 4.02 3.58 -17.43
CA SER A 144 5.10 3.23 -18.37
C SER A 144 6.27 2.55 -17.66
N LEU A 145 6.69 3.11 -16.50
CA LEU A 145 7.74 2.52 -15.68
C LEU A 145 7.35 1.13 -15.15
N LEU A 146 6.09 0.96 -14.71
CA LEU A 146 5.58 -0.36 -14.29
C LEU A 146 5.60 -1.37 -15.43
N SER A 147 5.18 -0.97 -16.62
CA SER A 147 5.22 -1.83 -17.82
C SER A 147 6.64 -2.27 -18.14
N GLU A 148 7.61 -1.36 -18.02
CA GLU A 148 9.03 -1.65 -18.21
C GLU A 148 9.54 -2.68 -17.18
N VAL A 149 9.25 -2.46 -15.89
CA VAL A 149 9.64 -3.36 -14.80
C VAL A 149 9.01 -4.75 -14.96
N LEU A 150 7.73 -4.81 -15.30
CA LEU A 150 7.05 -6.10 -15.53
C LEU A 150 7.57 -6.81 -16.77
N GLY A 151 7.93 -6.08 -17.84
CA GLY A 151 8.56 -6.66 -19.03
C GLY A 151 9.95 -7.23 -18.76
N MET A 152 10.64 -6.75 -17.73
CA MET A 152 11.93 -7.32 -17.30
C MET A 152 11.79 -8.71 -16.68
N GLN A 153 10.62 -9.05 -16.12
CA GLN A 153 10.38 -10.38 -15.53
C GLN A 153 10.77 -11.49 -16.51
N GLU A 154 10.42 -11.37 -17.78
CA GLU A 154 10.72 -12.37 -18.80
C GLU A 154 12.21 -12.48 -19.13
N LYS A 155 12.93 -11.37 -18.96
CA LYS A 155 14.38 -11.32 -19.25
C LYS A 155 15.22 -11.80 -18.06
N MET A 156 14.77 -11.52 -16.83
CA MET A 156 15.52 -11.80 -15.60
C MET A 156 15.30 -13.19 -15.05
N PHE A 157 14.17 -13.81 -15.36
CA PHE A 157 13.83 -15.13 -14.85
C PHE A 157 13.67 -16.10 -16.00
N ILE A 158 14.41 -17.19 -15.92
CA ILE A 158 14.19 -18.34 -16.81
C ILE A 158 12.82 -18.92 -16.46
N ARG A 159 11.88 -18.80 -17.38
CA ARG A 159 10.54 -19.37 -17.18
C ARG A 159 10.64 -20.90 -17.22
N THR A 160 10.28 -21.52 -16.13
CA THR A 160 10.07 -22.96 -16.06
C THR A 160 8.57 -23.25 -16.27
N GLU A 161 8.24 -24.51 -16.55
CA GLU A 161 6.84 -24.93 -16.69
C GLU A 161 6.02 -24.72 -15.41
N LEU A 162 6.67 -24.57 -14.26
CA LEU A 162 6.01 -24.26 -12.99
C LEU A 162 5.53 -22.79 -12.89
N GLN A 163 6.04 -21.89 -13.74
CA GLN A 163 5.67 -20.46 -13.74
C GLN A 163 4.55 -20.18 -14.73
N THR A 164 3.60 -21.07 -14.81
CA THR A 164 2.36 -20.96 -15.57
C THR A 164 1.17 -20.68 -14.63
N ASP A 165 -0.01 -20.49 -15.22
CA ASP A 165 -1.23 -20.30 -14.46
C ASP A 165 -1.53 -21.51 -13.55
N PHE A 166 -2.00 -21.25 -12.34
CA PHE A 166 -2.29 -22.31 -11.37
C PHE A 166 -3.30 -23.32 -11.85
N ASN A 167 -4.22 -22.95 -12.75
CA ASN A 167 -5.20 -23.83 -13.35
C ASN A 167 -4.56 -24.91 -14.25
N LYS A 168 -3.35 -24.64 -14.74
CA LYS A 168 -2.56 -25.54 -15.61
C LYS A 168 -1.63 -26.45 -14.80
N ILE A 169 -1.63 -26.30 -13.48
CA ILE A 169 -0.81 -27.10 -12.57
C ILE A 169 -1.75 -28.03 -11.79
N LYS A 170 -1.56 -29.33 -12.00
CA LYS A 170 -2.32 -30.38 -11.29
C LYS A 170 -1.48 -30.93 -10.16
N PHE A 171 -1.99 -30.92 -8.95
CA PHE A 171 -1.38 -31.59 -7.81
C PHE A 171 -1.66 -33.08 -7.90
N VAL A 172 -0.61 -33.91 -7.92
CA VAL A 172 -0.69 -35.36 -8.11
C VAL A 172 -0.59 -36.10 -6.79
N GLY A 173 0.23 -35.62 -5.87
CA GLY A 173 0.43 -36.27 -4.58
C GLY A 173 1.59 -35.68 -3.80
N THR A 174 1.80 -36.18 -2.59
CA THR A 174 2.89 -35.78 -1.71
C THR A 174 3.79 -36.98 -1.40
N LEU A 175 5.09 -36.76 -1.45
CA LEU A 175 6.10 -37.72 -0.95
C LEU A 175 6.73 -37.15 0.31
N ARG A 176 6.94 -38.00 1.30
CA ARG A 176 7.71 -37.65 2.52
C ARG A 176 9.02 -38.41 2.53
N LYS A 177 10.13 -37.67 2.59
CA LYS A 177 11.46 -38.27 2.71
C LYS A 177 12.22 -37.55 3.84
N LYS A 178 12.67 -38.32 4.84
CA LYS A 178 13.43 -37.81 6.01
C LYS A 178 12.77 -36.57 6.65
N GLY A 179 11.46 -36.60 6.88
CA GLY A 179 10.71 -35.48 7.50
C GLY A 179 10.36 -34.33 6.57
N THR A 180 10.88 -34.30 5.35
CA THR A 180 10.58 -33.24 4.38
C THR A 180 9.46 -33.69 3.45
N ALA A 181 8.37 -32.87 3.41
CA ALA A 181 7.28 -33.09 2.48
C ALA A 181 7.60 -32.44 1.13
N VAL A 182 7.40 -33.21 0.07
CA VAL A 182 7.63 -32.78 -1.31
C VAL A 182 6.39 -33.10 -2.12
N ALA A 183 5.86 -32.10 -2.83
CA ALA A 183 4.71 -32.26 -3.70
C ALA A 183 5.12 -32.71 -5.11
N LEU A 184 4.35 -33.62 -5.68
CA LEU A 184 4.40 -33.93 -7.10
C LEU A 184 3.31 -33.16 -7.82
N VAL A 185 3.67 -32.38 -8.78
CA VAL A 185 2.74 -31.63 -9.63
C VAL A 185 2.96 -31.98 -11.09
N GLN A 186 1.90 -31.93 -11.87
CA GLN A 186 1.93 -32.13 -13.31
C GLN A 186 1.49 -30.85 -14.00
N THR A 187 2.26 -30.43 -15.00
CA THR A 187 1.94 -29.29 -15.86
C THR A 187 1.10 -29.71 -17.07
N GLU A 188 0.56 -28.76 -17.81
CA GLU A 188 -0.27 -28.99 -19.00
C GLU A 188 0.44 -29.89 -20.05
N GLY A 189 1.77 -29.81 -20.17
CA GLY A 189 2.60 -30.69 -21.01
C GLY A 189 2.73 -32.10 -20.47
N LYS A 190 1.94 -32.52 -19.48
CA LYS A 190 1.98 -33.84 -18.81
C LYS A 190 3.34 -34.16 -18.15
N ARG A 191 4.21 -33.17 -17.99
CA ARG A 191 5.49 -33.35 -17.28
C ARG A 191 5.30 -33.28 -15.80
N GLY A 192 5.92 -34.22 -15.09
CA GLY A 192 5.91 -34.27 -13.64
C GLY A 192 7.06 -33.42 -13.07
N HIS A 193 6.74 -32.61 -12.07
CA HIS A 193 7.72 -31.78 -11.37
C HIS A 193 7.62 -32.01 -9.86
N THR A 194 8.78 -31.93 -9.21
CA THR A 194 8.90 -32.03 -7.77
C THR A 194 8.97 -30.63 -7.19
N VAL A 195 8.07 -30.35 -6.26
CA VAL A 195 7.91 -29.03 -5.62
C VAL A 195 8.12 -29.16 -4.12
N LYS A 196 9.03 -28.36 -3.57
CA LYS A 196 9.34 -28.31 -2.12
C LYS A 196 9.13 -26.90 -1.58
N VAL A 197 9.13 -26.75 -0.27
CA VAL A 197 9.10 -25.43 0.38
C VAL A 197 10.24 -24.56 -0.19
N GLY A 198 9.94 -23.32 -0.54
CA GLY A 198 10.86 -22.39 -1.18
C GLY A 198 10.86 -22.42 -2.72
N THR A 199 10.24 -23.43 -3.36
CA THR A 199 10.12 -23.48 -4.84
C THR A 199 9.27 -22.29 -5.34
N LEU A 200 9.71 -21.67 -6.45
CA LEU A 200 8.95 -20.63 -7.13
C LEU A 200 7.94 -21.27 -8.08
N ILE A 201 6.67 -20.90 -7.96
CA ILE A 201 5.56 -21.46 -8.72
C ILE A 201 4.52 -20.39 -9.07
N GLY A 202 3.86 -20.56 -10.20
CA GLY A 202 2.84 -19.64 -10.70
C GLY A 202 3.40 -18.45 -11.48
N PRO A 203 2.53 -17.70 -12.17
CA PRO A 203 2.93 -16.63 -13.09
C PRO A 203 3.59 -15.44 -12.40
N ASN A 204 3.33 -15.27 -11.10
CA ASN A 204 3.83 -14.17 -10.29
C ASN A 204 4.98 -14.56 -9.37
N LEU A 205 5.67 -15.68 -9.65
CA LEU A 205 6.82 -16.16 -8.87
C LEU A 205 6.49 -16.34 -7.38
N GLY A 206 5.31 -16.90 -7.07
CA GLY A 206 4.90 -17.23 -5.72
C GLY A 206 5.83 -18.26 -5.08
N ILE A 207 6.03 -18.18 -3.77
CA ILE A 207 6.89 -19.10 -3.03
C ILE A 207 6.03 -20.15 -2.34
N VAL A 208 6.36 -21.43 -2.51
CA VAL A 208 5.72 -22.51 -1.76
C VAL A 208 6.09 -22.37 -0.27
N LYS A 209 5.06 -22.24 0.57
CA LYS A 209 5.19 -22.11 2.04
C LYS A 209 5.02 -23.41 2.75
N THR A 210 4.01 -24.19 2.40
CA THR A 210 3.75 -25.51 2.98
C THR A 210 3.34 -26.49 1.91
N VAL A 211 3.69 -27.74 2.14
CA VAL A 211 3.27 -28.88 1.33
C VAL A 211 2.57 -29.84 2.26
N ASP A 212 1.27 -29.94 2.14
CA ASP A 212 0.42 -30.86 2.88
C ASP A 212 -0.01 -32.03 1.99
N GLU A 213 -0.66 -33.03 2.56
CA GLU A 213 -1.15 -34.20 1.80
C GLU A 213 -2.24 -33.86 0.78
N LYS A 214 -3.03 -32.83 1.05
CA LYS A 214 -4.21 -32.45 0.23
C LYS A 214 -4.04 -31.15 -0.50
N LYS A 215 -3.07 -30.31 -0.12
CA LYS A 215 -2.88 -28.99 -0.70
C LYS A 215 -1.42 -28.50 -0.63
N ILE A 216 -1.09 -27.64 -1.56
CA ILE A 216 0.15 -26.85 -1.57
C ILE A 216 -0.25 -25.40 -1.31
N VAL A 217 0.33 -24.78 -0.27
CA VAL A 217 0.09 -23.37 0.01
C VAL A 217 1.25 -22.54 -0.56
N ILE A 218 0.89 -21.59 -1.41
CA ILE A 218 1.81 -20.71 -2.11
C ILE A 218 1.55 -19.30 -1.63
N LEU A 219 2.59 -18.55 -1.36
CA LEU A 219 2.48 -17.15 -0.98
C LEU A 219 3.01 -16.27 -2.12
N GLU A 220 2.11 -15.56 -2.77
CA GLU A 220 2.45 -14.51 -3.70
C GLU A 220 2.60 -13.19 -2.95
N ARG A 221 3.73 -12.53 -3.13
CA ARG A 221 4.01 -11.22 -2.53
C ARG A 221 4.18 -10.18 -3.62
N TYR A 222 3.56 -9.03 -3.42
CA TYR A 222 3.55 -7.94 -4.39
C TYR A 222 3.90 -6.62 -3.71
N ARG A 223 4.51 -5.74 -4.47
CA ARG A 223 4.65 -4.34 -4.11
C ARG A 223 3.63 -3.51 -4.89
N ASN A 224 2.86 -2.69 -4.17
CA ASN A 224 1.93 -1.76 -4.79
C ASN A 224 2.62 -0.43 -5.16
N TYR A 225 1.89 0.47 -5.78
CA TYR A 225 2.40 1.79 -6.19
C TYR A 225 2.72 2.73 -5.03
N LEU A 226 2.22 2.46 -3.83
CA LEU A 226 2.55 3.21 -2.61
C LEU A 226 3.81 2.67 -1.92
N GLY A 227 4.38 1.56 -2.40
CA GLY A 227 5.53 0.91 -1.80
C GLY A 227 5.18 -0.15 -0.76
N GLU A 228 3.90 -0.38 -0.48
CA GLU A 228 3.44 -1.38 0.50
C GLU A 228 3.54 -2.80 -0.07
N ILE A 229 3.81 -3.76 0.80
CA ILE A 229 3.91 -5.18 0.45
C ILE A 229 2.58 -5.86 0.74
N LEU A 230 1.97 -6.38 -0.31
CA LEU A 230 0.75 -7.17 -0.24
C LEU A 230 1.09 -8.64 -0.36
N SER A 231 0.49 -9.49 0.48
CA SER A 231 0.67 -10.94 0.46
C SER A 231 -0.66 -11.61 0.14
N ARG A 232 -0.66 -12.52 -0.84
CA ARG A 232 -1.84 -13.28 -1.27
C ARG A 232 -1.55 -14.76 -1.19
N PRO A 233 -2.19 -15.50 -0.28
CA PRO A 233 -2.10 -16.96 -0.27
C PRO A 233 -2.87 -17.54 -1.47
N ARG A 234 -2.30 -18.58 -2.07
CA ARG A 234 -2.92 -19.41 -3.11
C ARG A 234 -2.77 -20.85 -2.71
N ASN A 235 -3.80 -21.64 -2.98
CA ASN A 235 -3.79 -23.06 -2.72
C ASN A 235 -3.91 -23.82 -4.04
N ILE A 236 -3.11 -24.87 -4.20
CA ILE A 236 -3.32 -25.89 -5.22
C ILE A 236 -3.77 -27.13 -4.48
N GLU A 237 -5.00 -27.55 -4.71
CA GLU A 237 -5.62 -28.68 -4.03
C GLU A 237 -5.53 -29.95 -4.86
N PHE A 238 -5.45 -31.08 -4.18
CA PHE A 238 -5.52 -32.39 -4.79
C PHE A 238 -6.94 -32.62 -5.31
N ARG A 239 -7.07 -32.73 -6.63
CA ARG A 239 -8.35 -33.09 -7.25
C ARG A 239 -8.43 -34.61 -7.35
N LYS A 240 -9.29 -35.24 -6.55
CA LYS A 240 -9.66 -36.65 -6.78
C LYS A 240 -10.28 -36.76 -8.17
N ASN A 241 -9.79 -37.68 -8.99
CA ASN A 241 -10.49 -38.02 -10.22
C ASN A 241 -11.87 -38.60 -9.83
N PRO A 242 -12.98 -38.06 -10.36
CA PRO A 242 -14.31 -38.59 -10.06
C PRO A 242 -14.56 -40.03 -10.56
N LEU A 243 -13.61 -40.59 -11.32
CA LEU A 243 -13.68 -41.93 -11.91
C LEU A 243 -12.98 -43.03 -11.07
N GLN A 244 -12.54 -42.73 -9.85
CA GLN A 244 -11.90 -43.68 -8.93
C GLN A 244 -12.70 -43.84 -7.62
N GLY A 245 -14.03 -43.85 -7.72
CA GLY A 245 -14.95 -44.21 -6.67
C GLY A 245 -15.74 -45.42 -7.03
#